data_55bd78fdf40b521366568b2a13d9f5dd
#
_entry.id   55bd78fdf40b521366568b2a13d9f5dd
#
_cell.length_a   1.000
_cell.length_b   1.000
_cell.length_c   1.000
_cell.angle_alpha   90.00
_cell.angle_beta   90.00
_cell.angle_gamma   90.00
#
_symmetry.space_group_name_H-M   'P 1'
#
loop_
_entity.id
_entity.type
_entity.pdbx_description
1 polymer ?
#
loop_
_entity_poly.entity_id
_entity_poly.type
_entity_poly.pdbx_seq_one_letter_code
_entity_poly.pdbx_strand_id
1 'polypeptide(L)'
;MHRSLSARENMLATKMVIDSDNRAATVLWNEVGQLPAMTQFHQLLGYRQTIMSWSWGEIETTPVDELELLKAIALPNAILTDSSRAYEESLMQSSDLSTRFGLGDGPPAAATVGMKDGYYPEAKTGWQINSAGYVHLGSRFYLAAIMTSHNPNETYGINTADTIAKLIWQTLRP
;
A
#
# COMPACT_ATOMS: atom_id res chain seq x y z
N MET A 1 21.03 -7.87 -6.15
CA MET A 1 22.11 -7.27 -5.35
C MET A 1 21.46 -6.28 -4.41
N HIS A 2 21.52 -6.50 -3.10
CA HIS A 2 21.01 -5.56 -2.10
C HIS A 2 22.03 -4.44 -1.91
N ARG A 3 21.65 -3.20 -2.19
CA ARG A 3 22.44 -2.01 -1.94
C ARG A 3 21.63 -0.98 -1.14
N SER A 4 22.31 -0.11 -0.43
CA SER A 4 21.65 1.02 0.23
C SER A 4 21.12 2.02 -0.81
N LEU A 5 20.03 2.67 -0.48
CA LEU A 5 19.50 3.79 -1.26
C LEU A 5 20.47 4.98 -1.18
N SER A 6 20.65 5.69 -2.29
CA SER A 6 21.28 7.00 -2.29
C SER A 6 20.39 8.03 -1.58
N ALA A 7 20.94 9.17 -1.18
CA ALA A 7 20.17 10.25 -0.57
C ALA A 7 19.00 10.72 -1.48
N ARG A 8 19.23 10.73 -2.80
CA ARG A 8 18.20 11.09 -3.78
C ARG A 8 17.08 10.04 -3.86
N GLU A 9 17.42 8.75 -3.91
CA GLU A 9 16.43 7.66 -3.93
C GLU A 9 15.62 7.63 -2.63
N ASN A 10 16.27 7.85 -1.48
CA ASN A 10 15.60 7.94 -0.19
C ASN A 10 14.60 9.11 -0.17
N MET A 11 14.99 10.29 -0.65
CA MET A 11 14.07 11.43 -0.78
C MET A 11 12.88 11.13 -1.68
N LEU A 12 13.10 10.46 -2.83
CA LEU A 12 12.03 10.09 -3.74
C LEU A 12 11.09 9.06 -3.14
N ALA A 13 11.61 8.03 -2.46
CA ALA A 13 10.81 7.03 -1.77
C ALA A 13 9.96 7.67 -0.66
N THR A 14 10.55 8.55 0.13
CA THR A 14 9.83 9.33 1.16
C THR A 14 8.67 10.11 0.55
N LYS A 15 8.91 10.88 -0.51
CA LYS A 15 7.85 11.63 -1.20
C LYS A 15 6.77 10.73 -1.80
N MET A 16 7.17 9.63 -2.42
CA MET A 16 6.23 8.68 -3.02
C MET A 16 5.29 8.07 -1.99
N VAL A 17 5.84 7.60 -0.87
CA VAL A 17 5.05 6.88 0.14
C VAL A 17 4.30 7.83 1.05
N ILE A 18 4.97 8.85 1.60
CA ILE A 18 4.38 9.76 2.60
C ILE A 18 3.47 10.79 1.94
N ASP A 19 3.96 11.47 0.88
CA ASP A 19 3.24 12.57 0.24
C ASP A 19 2.37 12.11 -0.94
N SER A 20 2.41 10.82 -1.30
CA SER A 20 1.77 10.29 -2.53
C SER A 20 2.21 11.05 -3.80
N ASP A 21 3.48 11.47 -3.88
CA ASP A 21 4.00 12.26 -5.00
C ASP A 21 4.14 11.40 -6.26
N ASN A 22 3.26 11.63 -7.24
CA ASN A 22 3.23 10.92 -8.52
C ASN A 22 4.49 11.14 -9.37
N ARG A 23 5.17 12.27 -9.21
CA ARG A 23 6.43 12.55 -9.94
C ARG A 23 7.55 11.71 -9.36
N ALA A 24 7.63 11.62 -8.03
CA ALA A 24 8.59 10.75 -7.36
C ALA A 24 8.36 9.29 -7.74
N ALA A 25 7.11 8.81 -7.74
CA ALA A 25 6.74 7.48 -8.19
C ALA A 25 7.18 7.21 -9.63
N THR A 26 6.93 8.15 -10.55
CA THR A 26 7.33 8.02 -11.97
C THR A 26 8.85 7.96 -12.14
N VAL A 27 9.59 8.76 -11.38
CA VAL A 27 11.06 8.71 -11.43
C VAL A 27 11.58 7.37 -10.93
N LEU A 28 11.11 6.89 -9.80
CA LEU A 28 11.52 5.59 -9.25
C LEU A 28 11.10 4.44 -10.17
N TRP A 29 9.89 4.47 -10.74
CA TRP A 29 9.44 3.50 -11.75
C TRP A 29 10.43 3.36 -12.89
N ASN A 30 10.91 4.49 -13.44
CA ASN A 30 11.91 4.48 -14.51
C ASN A 30 13.27 3.92 -14.04
N GLU A 31 13.71 4.28 -12.84
CA GLU A 31 15.00 3.87 -12.29
C GLU A 31 15.06 2.39 -11.93
N VAL A 32 13.95 1.80 -11.46
CA VAL A 32 13.90 0.35 -11.15
C VAL A 32 13.79 -0.53 -12.40
N GLY A 33 13.53 0.03 -13.58
CA GLY A 33 13.45 -0.71 -14.85
C GLY A 33 12.03 -1.00 -15.32
N GLN A 34 11.04 -0.24 -14.84
CA GLN A 34 9.65 -0.24 -15.33
C GLN A 34 8.98 -1.62 -15.31
N LEU A 35 8.10 -1.88 -16.30
CA LEU A 35 7.32 -3.11 -16.44
C LEU A 35 8.15 -4.40 -16.33
N PRO A 36 9.32 -4.58 -17.00
CA PRO A 36 10.08 -5.82 -16.89
C PRO A 36 10.55 -6.13 -15.47
N ALA A 37 11.10 -5.14 -14.78
CA ALA A 37 11.60 -5.32 -13.42
C ALA A 37 10.47 -5.53 -12.40
N MET A 38 9.38 -4.77 -12.54
CA MET A 38 8.22 -4.93 -11.67
C MET A 38 7.52 -6.26 -11.89
N THR A 39 7.44 -6.74 -13.12
CA THR A 39 6.91 -8.09 -13.40
C THR A 39 7.73 -9.17 -12.70
N GLN A 40 9.05 -9.07 -12.72
CA GLN A 40 9.91 -10.02 -11.99
C GLN A 40 9.70 -9.93 -10.48
N PHE A 41 9.55 -8.72 -9.93
CA PHE A 41 9.30 -8.53 -8.51
C PHE A 41 7.94 -9.10 -8.09
N HIS A 42 6.88 -8.89 -8.87
CA HIS A 42 5.57 -9.48 -8.62
C HIS A 42 5.59 -11.01 -8.67
N GLN A 43 6.38 -11.59 -9.57
CA GLN A 43 6.58 -13.05 -9.61
C GLN A 43 7.29 -13.57 -8.34
N LEU A 44 8.28 -12.83 -7.81
CA LEU A 44 8.94 -13.19 -6.55
C LEU A 44 7.97 -13.08 -5.36
N LEU A 45 7.04 -12.13 -5.36
CA LEU A 45 6.00 -12.00 -4.35
C LEU A 45 4.91 -13.08 -4.46
N GLY A 46 4.83 -13.79 -5.59
CA GLY A 46 3.81 -14.80 -5.83
C GLY A 46 2.47 -14.24 -6.32
N TYR A 47 2.46 -13.05 -6.90
CA TYR A 47 1.28 -12.43 -7.51
C TYR A 47 0.72 -13.29 -8.64
N ARG A 48 -0.61 -13.44 -8.70
CA ARG A 48 -1.30 -14.34 -9.65
C ARG A 48 -2.40 -13.68 -10.45
N GLN A 49 -2.94 -12.58 -9.98
CA GLN A 49 -4.13 -11.94 -10.55
C GLN A 49 -3.85 -10.51 -11.01
N THR A 50 -2.67 -9.99 -10.75
CA THR A 50 -2.27 -8.63 -11.12
C THR A 50 -2.00 -8.54 -12.61
N ILE A 51 -2.63 -7.58 -13.27
CA ILE A 51 -2.43 -7.25 -14.69
C ILE A 51 -1.43 -6.10 -14.76
N MET A 52 -0.28 -6.36 -15.34
CA MET A 52 0.81 -5.39 -15.46
C MET A 52 0.58 -4.41 -16.61
N SER A 53 0.99 -3.15 -16.41
CA SER A 53 0.98 -2.10 -17.42
C SER A 53 2.34 -1.40 -17.53
N TRP A 54 2.58 -0.73 -18.67
CA TRP A 54 3.73 0.17 -18.83
C TRP A 54 3.59 1.46 -18.00
N SER A 55 2.38 1.82 -17.62
CA SER A 55 2.07 2.90 -16.69
C SER A 55 1.85 2.33 -15.30
N TRP A 56 2.63 2.75 -14.31
CA TRP A 56 2.48 2.25 -12.94
C TRP A 56 1.09 2.54 -12.35
N GLY A 57 0.46 3.65 -12.75
CA GLY A 57 -0.89 4.02 -12.30
C GLY A 57 -2.02 3.24 -12.95
N GLU A 58 -1.73 2.40 -13.95
CA GLU A 58 -2.69 1.57 -14.67
C GLU A 58 -2.50 0.06 -14.38
N ILE A 59 -1.69 -0.28 -13.38
CA ILE A 59 -1.57 -1.66 -12.93
C ILE A 59 -2.84 -2.03 -12.17
N GLU A 60 -3.52 -3.06 -12.63
CA GLU A 60 -4.71 -3.61 -11.97
C GLU A 60 -4.29 -4.76 -11.05
N THR A 61 -4.62 -4.66 -9.77
CA THR A 61 -4.28 -5.68 -8.77
C THR A 61 -5.50 -6.12 -7.97
N THR A 62 -5.33 -7.08 -7.08
CA THR A 62 -6.38 -7.61 -6.22
C THR A 62 -5.97 -7.52 -4.76
N PRO A 63 -6.94 -7.51 -3.81
CA PRO A 63 -6.62 -7.58 -2.39
C PRO A 63 -5.74 -8.78 -2.01
N VAL A 64 -5.90 -9.90 -2.71
CA VAL A 64 -5.12 -11.12 -2.45
C VAL A 64 -3.65 -10.93 -2.82
N ASP A 65 -3.37 -10.39 -4.00
CA ASP A 65 -2.00 -10.11 -4.44
C ASP A 65 -1.36 -9.02 -3.58
N GLU A 66 -2.12 -7.98 -3.21
CA GLU A 66 -1.62 -6.92 -2.32
C GLU A 66 -1.23 -7.44 -0.94
N LEU A 67 -1.96 -8.43 -0.41
CA LEU A 67 -1.59 -9.08 0.85
C LEU A 67 -0.24 -9.82 0.76
N GLU A 68 0.18 -10.30 -0.40
CA GLU A 68 1.52 -10.92 -0.55
C GLU A 68 2.63 -9.86 -0.42
N LEU A 69 2.45 -8.64 -0.96
CA LEU A 69 3.38 -7.53 -0.72
C LEU A 69 3.42 -7.15 0.76
N LEU A 70 2.25 -7.01 1.39
CA LEU A 70 2.17 -6.67 2.81
C LEU A 70 2.82 -7.73 3.71
N LYS A 71 2.70 -9.02 3.36
CA LYS A 71 3.44 -10.10 4.05
C LYS A 71 4.94 -9.92 3.89
N ALA A 72 5.41 -9.60 2.68
CA ALA A 72 6.84 -9.37 2.45
C ALA A 72 7.38 -8.15 3.21
N ILE A 73 6.58 -7.11 3.42
CA ILE A 73 6.96 -5.94 4.22
C ILE A 73 6.92 -6.26 5.72
N ALA A 74 5.84 -6.81 6.23
CA ALA A 74 5.56 -6.90 7.66
C ALA A 74 6.04 -8.19 8.34
N LEU A 75 6.40 -9.22 7.58
CA LEU A 75 6.82 -10.52 8.12
C LEU A 75 8.22 -10.91 7.63
N PRO A 76 9.00 -11.67 8.42
CA PRO A 76 10.30 -12.20 7.98
C PRO A 76 10.17 -13.04 6.71
N ASN A 77 11.03 -12.78 5.72
CA ASN A 77 11.03 -13.50 4.44
C ASN A 77 12.40 -13.43 3.76
N ALA A 78 12.56 -14.12 2.64
CA ALA A 78 13.79 -14.13 1.84
C ALA A 78 13.82 -13.09 0.71
N ILE A 79 12.71 -12.36 0.47
CA ILE A 79 12.58 -11.39 -0.64
C ILE A 79 13.17 -10.05 -0.24
N LEU A 80 12.82 -9.56 0.95
CA LEU A 80 13.28 -8.29 1.49
C LEU A 80 14.22 -8.52 2.68
N THR A 81 15.30 -7.73 2.75
CA THR A 81 16.16 -7.71 3.94
C THR A 81 15.43 -7.08 5.12
N ASP A 82 15.88 -7.38 6.35
CA ASP A 82 15.32 -6.77 7.57
C ASP A 82 15.41 -5.24 7.53
N SER A 83 16.52 -4.70 7.00
CA SER A 83 16.69 -3.25 6.88
C SER A 83 15.75 -2.63 5.83
N SER A 84 15.47 -3.33 4.73
CA SER A 84 14.51 -2.85 3.72
C SER A 84 13.09 -2.87 4.27
N ARG A 85 12.71 -3.92 5.00
CA ARG A 85 11.41 -4.02 5.65
C ARG A 85 11.21 -2.91 6.69
N ALA A 86 12.18 -2.75 7.60
CA ALA A 86 12.13 -1.70 8.63
C ALA A 86 12.04 -0.29 8.02
N TYR A 87 12.72 -0.06 6.91
CA TYR A 87 12.64 1.20 6.18
C TYR A 87 11.24 1.43 5.61
N GLU A 88 10.67 0.46 4.89
CA GLU A 88 9.33 0.55 4.31
C GLU A 88 8.25 0.71 5.40
N GLU A 89 8.35 -0.08 6.48
CA GLU A 89 7.47 0.08 7.64
C GLU A 89 7.52 1.50 8.21
N SER A 90 8.72 2.09 8.31
CA SER A 90 8.88 3.47 8.81
C SER A 90 8.20 4.51 7.91
N LEU A 91 8.25 4.34 6.60
CA LEU A 91 7.56 5.20 5.64
C LEU A 91 6.04 5.04 5.74
N MET A 92 5.54 3.81 5.77
CA MET A 92 4.11 3.51 5.87
C MET A 92 3.49 4.03 7.18
N GLN A 93 4.24 4.01 8.28
CA GLN A 93 3.80 4.58 9.57
C GLN A 93 3.79 6.10 9.58
N SER A 94 4.62 6.73 8.74
CA SER A 94 4.80 8.19 8.68
C SER A 94 3.83 8.90 7.73
N SER A 95 2.92 8.17 7.06
CA SER A 95 1.90 8.77 6.18
C SER A 95 1.12 9.85 6.93
N ASP A 96 0.79 10.94 6.24
CA ASP A 96 0.07 12.08 6.83
C ASP A 96 -1.29 11.64 7.40
N LEU A 97 -1.45 11.80 8.70
CA LEU A 97 -2.67 11.43 9.41
C LEU A 97 -3.91 12.20 8.91
N SER A 98 -3.72 13.42 8.38
CA SER A 98 -4.83 14.26 7.90
C SER A 98 -5.43 13.79 6.59
N THR A 99 -4.69 12.95 5.84
CA THR A 99 -5.11 12.43 4.54
C THR A 99 -5.40 10.93 4.55
N ARG A 100 -5.22 10.28 5.70
CA ARG A 100 -5.50 8.84 5.87
C ARG A 100 -6.98 8.55 5.83
N PHE A 101 -7.32 7.46 5.16
CA PHE A 101 -8.66 6.87 5.16
C PHE A 101 -8.57 5.34 5.18
N GLY A 102 -9.71 4.67 5.21
CA GLY A 102 -9.77 3.22 5.20
C GLY A 102 -9.10 2.61 6.43
N LEU A 103 -8.01 1.86 6.24
CA LEU A 103 -7.37 1.09 7.32
C LEU A 103 -6.99 1.95 8.53
N GLY A 104 -6.68 3.23 8.33
CA GLY A 104 -6.32 4.15 9.40
C GLY A 104 -7.49 4.58 10.30
N ASP A 105 -8.73 4.45 9.85
CA ASP A 105 -9.92 4.90 10.58
C ASP A 105 -10.57 3.82 11.49
N GLY A 106 -10.17 2.56 11.32
CA GLY A 106 -10.72 1.44 12.11
C GLY A 106 -10.15 1.29 13.51
N PRO A 107 -8.81 1.26 13.67
CA PRO A 107 -8.15 1.03 14.96
C PRO A 107 -8.16 2.27 15.86
N PRO A 108 -8.02 2.10 17.20
CA PRO A 108 -7.86 3.24 18.11
C PRO A 108 -6.50 3.91 17.93
N ALA A 109 -6.38 5.17 18.37
CA ALA A 109 -5.16 5.98 18.24
C ALA A 109 -3.90 5.35 18.90
N ALA A 110 -4.07 4.42 19.82
CA ALA A 110 -2.96 3.69 20.44
C ALA A 110 -2.37 2.58 19.55
N ALA A 111 -3.04 2.23 18.44
CA ALA A 111 -2.54 1.22 17.50
C ALA A 111 -1.46 1.80 16.60
N THR A 112 -0.44 1.00 16.31
CA THR A 112 0.48 1.28 15.21
C THR A 112 -0.17 0.85 13.90
N VAL A 113 -0.29 1.78 12.95
CA VAL A 113 -0.83 1.52 11.62
C VAL A 113 0.20 1.94 10.59
N GLY A 114 0.71 0.98 9.84
CA GLY A 114 1.53 1.23 8.65
C GLY A 114 0.66 1.00 7.41
N MET A 115 0.45 2.04 6.59
CA MET A 115 -0.50 1.94 5.49
C MET A 115 -0.14 2.84 4.31
N LYS A 116 -0.74 2.52 3.16
CA LYS A 116 -0.77 3.39 1.98
C LYS A 116 -2.17 3.41 1.40
N ASP A 117 -2.65 4.61 1.15
CA ASP A 117 -3.94 4.86 0.50
C ASP A 117 -3.73 5.29 -0.94
N GLY A 118 -4.76 5.10 -1.74
CA GLY A 118 -4.81 5.58 -3.10
C GLY A 118 -6.24 5.75 -3.59
N TYR A 119 -6.45 6.72 -4.45
CA TYR A 119 -7.71 6.93 -5.15
C TYR A 119 -7.47 7.33 -6.59
N TYR A 120 -8.41 6.97 -7.44
CA TYR A 120 -8.36 7.25 -8.86
C TYR A 120 -9.77 7.43 -9.45
N PRO A 121 -10.06 8.57 -10.13
CA PRO A 121 -11.32 8.77 -10.82
C PRO A 121 -11.27 8.11 -12.20
N GLU A 122 -11.73 6.88 -12.31
CA GLU A 122 -11.77 6.16 -13.58
C GLU A 122 -13.08 6.48 -14.31
N ALA A 123 -12.97 6.95 -15.57
CA ALA A 123 -14.11 7.50 -16.33
C ALA A 123 -15.22 6.49 -16.60
N LYS A 124 -14.89 5.19 -16.75
CA LYS A 124 -15.84 4.13 -17.09
C LYS A 124 -16.40 3.41 -15.88
N THR A 125 -15.60 3.28 -14.82
CA THR A 125 -15.92 2.45 -13.67
C THR A 125 -16.07 3.25 -12.36
N GLY A 126 -16.13 4.58 -12.44
CA GLY A 126 -16.26 5.45 -11.29
C GLY A 126 -14.96 5.51 -10.45
N TRP A 127 -15.10 6.00 -9.22
CA TRP A 127 -13.94 6.15 -8.35
C TRP A 127 -13.44 4.79 -7.82
N GLN A 128 -12.12 4.62 -7.91
CA GLN A 128 -11.39 3.53 -7.27
C GLN A 128 -10.84 4.07 -5.94
N ILE A 129 -11.10 3.40 -4.82
CA ILE A 129 -10.61 3.80 -3.50
C ILE A 129 -9.96 2.59 -2.86
N ASN A 130 -8.68 2.70 -2.52
CA ASN A 130 -7.86 1.61 -2.03
C ASN A 130 -7.13 2.03 -0.75
N SER A 131 -7.04 1.13 0.21
CA SER A 131 -6.29 1.31 1.44
C SER A 131 -5.72 -0.03 1.88
N ALA A 132 -4.40 -0.12 2.00
CA ALA A 132 -3.70 -1.36 2.30
C ALA A 132 -2.59 -1.14 3.34
N GLY A 133 -2.37 -2.13 4.22
CA GLY A 133 -1.38 -2.00 5.25
C GLY A 133 -1.49 -3.04 6.37
N TYR A 134 -0.89 -2.72 7.50
CA TYR A 134 -0.94 -3.55 8.69
C TYR A 134 -1.35 -2.75 9.94
N VAL A 135 -1.89 -3.45 10.90
CA VAL A 135 -2.28 -2.89 12.20
C VAL A 135 -1.68 -3.74 13.31
N HIS A 136 -1.11 -3.08 14.32
CA HIS A 136 -0.55 -3.72 15.50
C HIS A 136 -0.98 -3.00 16.79
N LEU A 137 -1.55 -3.74 17.73
CA LEU A 137 -1.86 -3.27 19.08
C LEU A 137 -1.80 -4.41 20.09
N GLY A 138 -0.81 -4.40 20.97
CA GLY A 138 -0.58 -5.49 21.93
C GLY A 138 -0.33 -6.82 21.22
N SER A 139 -1.17 -7.82 21.47
CA SER A 139 -1.10 -9.13 20.77
C SER A 139 -1.84 -9.16 19.43
N ARG A 140 -2.62 -8.14 19.12
CA ARG A 140 -3.35 -8.06 17.85
C ARG A 140 -2.43 -7.57 16.74
N PHE A 141 -2.29 -8.40 15.71
CA PHE A 141 -1.61 -8.05 14.47
C PHE A 141 -2.40 -8.60 13.29
N TYR A 142 -2.64 -7.77 12.29
CA TYR A 142 -3.23 -8.22 11.03
C TYR A 142 -2.78 -7.36 9.85
N LEU A 143 -2.87 -7.95 8.66
CA LEU A 143 -2.71 -7.29 7.37
C LEU A 143 -4.10 -7.13 6.75
N ALA A 144 -4.33 -6.02 6.06
CA ALA A 144 -5.57 -5.80 5.34
C ALA A 144 -5.31 -5.03 4.04
N ALA A 145 -6.06 -5.41 3.00
CA ALA A 145 -6.15 -4.69 1.74
C ALA A 145 -7.63 -4.46 1.43
N ILE A 146 -8.05 -3.21 1.43
CA ILE A 146 -9.40 -2.76 1.11
C ILE A 146 -9.35 -2.11 -0.26
N MET A 147 -10.07 -2.67 -1.21
CA MET A 147 -10.16 -2.15 -2.57
C MET A 147 -11.61 -2.02 -2.97
N THR A 148 -12.02 -0.83 -3.37
CA THR A 148 -13.38 -0.56 -3.82
C THR A 148 -13.37 0.10 -5.20
N SER A 149 -14.35 -0.22 -6.03
CA SER A 149 -14.51 0.33 -7.37
C SER A 149 -15.95 0.72 -7.63
N HIS A 150 -16.20 1.40 -8.73
CA HIS A 150 -17.54 1.85 -9.12
C HIS A 150 -18.19 2.80 -8.11
N ASN A 151 -17.39 3.47 -7.29
CA ASN A 151 -17.92 4.46 -6.36
C ASN A 151 -18.41 5.69 -7.13
N PRO A 152 -19.60 6.23 -6.80
CA PRO A 152 -20.16 7.37 -7.53
C PRO A 152 -19.34 8.67 -7.36
N ASN A 153 -18.60 8.78 -6.26
CA ASN A 153 -17.66 9.86 -5.99
C ASN A 153 -16.63 9.42 -4.95
N GLU A 154 -15.59 10.23 -4.78
CA GLU A 154 -14.50 10.00 -3.85
C GLU A 154 -14.98 9.83 -2.40
N THR A 155 -15.80 10.75 -1.91
CA THR A 155 -16.32 10.74 -0.53
C THR A 155 -17.09 9.47 -0.21
N TYR A 156 -17.91 8.98 -1.14
CA TYR A 156 -18.64 7.73 -0.97
C TYR A 156 -17.68 6.54 -0.82
N GLY A 157 -16.66 6.47 -1.67
CA GLY A 157 -15.68 5.41 -1.63
C GLY A 157 -14.82 5.43 -0.37
N ILE A 158 -14.39 6.60 0.08
CA ILE A 158 -13.67 6.79 1.35
C ILE A 158 -14.53 6.31 2.52
N ASN A 159 -15.76 6.78 2.65
CA ASN A 159 -16.69 6.36 3.72
C ASN A 159 -16.94 4.84 3.70
N THR A 160 -16.95 4.22 2.50
CA THR A 160 -17.07 2.77 2.36
C THR A 160 -15.83 2.07 2.91
N ALA A 161 -14.63 2.52 2.53
CA ALA A 161 -13.37 1.95 3.02
C ALA A 161 -13.22 2.11 4.55
N ASP A 162 -13.56 3.27 5.11
CA ASP A 162 -13.57 3.53 6.55
C ASP A 162 -14.53 2.60 7.29
N THR A 163 -15.73 2.39 6.74
CA THR A 163 -16.71 1.46 7.31
C THR A 163 -16.19 0.03 7.33
N ILE A 164 -15.58 -0.42 6.23
CA ILE A 164 -14.97 -1.74 6.14
C ILE A 164 -13.85 -1.89 7.18
N ALA A 165 -12.96 -0.89 7.32
CA ALA A 165 -11.87 -0.90 8.29
C ALA A 165 -12.38 -1.02 9.74
N LYS A 166 -13.44 -0.28 10.09
CA LYS A 166 -14.11 -0.38 11.41
C LYS A 166 -14.67 -1.78 11.65
N LEU A 167 -15.30 -2.37 10.65
CA LEU A 167 -15.83 -3.73 10.75
C LEU A 167 -14.71 -4.77 10.92
N ILE A 168 -13.60 -4.63 10.17
CA ILE A 168 -12.41 -5.48 10.33
C ILE A 168 -11.90 -5.39 11.76
N TRP A 169 -11.68 -4.18 12.28
CA TRP A 169 -11.21 -3.98 13.65
C TRP A 169 -12.13 -4.58 14.69
N GLN A 170 -13.43 -4.44 14.53
CA GLN A 170 -14.44 -4.99 15.46
C GLN A 170 -14.52 -6.51 15.41
N THR A 171 -14.30 -7.11 14.25
CA THR A 171 -14.47 -8.55 14.01
C THR A 171 -13.23 -9.35 14.36
N LEU A 172 -12.05 -8.85 14.00
CA LEU A 172 -10.76 -9.49 14.29
C LEU A 172 -10.35 -9.21 15.75
N ARG A 173 -11.13 -9.69 16.71
CA ARG A 173 -10.75 -9.67 18.13
C ARG A 173 -9.71 -10.75 18.42
N PRO A 174 -8.74 -10.50 19.35
CA PRO A 174 -7.81 -11.54 19.79
C PRO A 174 -8.54 -12.66 20.53
#